data_9409b9f8f84720d1164d36fe812e5d71
#
_entry.id   9409b9f8f84720d1164d36fe812e5d71
#
_cell.length_a   1.000
_cell.length_b   1.000
_cell.length_c   1.000
_cell.angle_alpha   90.00
_cell.angle_beta   90.00
_cell.angle_gamma   90.00
#
_symmetry.space_group_name_H-M   'P 1'
#
loop_
_entity.id
_entity.type
_entity.pdbx_description
1 polymer ?
#
loop_
_entity_poly.entity_id
_entity_poly.type
_entity_poly.pdbx_seq_one_letter_code
_entity_poly.pdbx_strand_id
1 'polypeptide(L)'
;MPMKVILTHERADLDALASLLGAHLLYPDAYAVLPREVNRNGATYLHNYGGELGFTKLSQLPQESISEILLVDTQSMVTLKGITPETRVRVIDHHP
;
A
#
# COMPACT_ATOMS: atom_id res chain seq x y z
N MET A 1 -12.27 -12.23 8.44
CA MET A 1 -10.88 -12.58 8.77
C MET A 1 -10.02 -11.33 8.78
N PRO A 2 -9.09 -11.18 9.71
CA PRO A 2 -8.19 -10.03 9.68
C PRO A 2 -7.36 -10.02 8.40
N MET A 3 -7.07 -8.82 7.91
CA MET A 3 -6.30 -8.64 6.68
C MET A 3 -4.99 -7.92 6.95
N LYS A 4 -4.05 -8.09 6.03
CA LYS A 4 -2.79 -7.35 6.01
C LYS A 4 -2.81 -6.38 4.86
N VAL A 5 -2.30 -5.18 5.07
CA VAL A 5 -2.25 -4.15 4.02
C VAL A 5 -0.84 -3.59 3.90
N ILE A 6 -0.49 -3.19 2.70
CA ILE A 6 0.78 -2.52 2.40
C ILE A 6 0.42 -1.10 1.98
N LEU A 7 1.01 -0.12 2.64
CA LEU A 7 0.76 1.29 2.38
C LEU A 7 2.06 2.01 2.06
N THR A 8 1.95 3.04 1.24
CA THR A 8 3.02 4.03 1.05
C THR A 8 2.44 5.41 1.35
N HIS A 9 3.22 6.48 1.16
CA HIS A 9 2.72 7.82 1.47
C HIS A 9 1.58 8.23 0.52
N GLU A 10 0.77 9.20 0.94
CA GLU A 10 -0.47 9.57 0.24
C GLU A 10 -0.24 10.17 -1.15
N ARG A 11 0.92 10.76 -1.38
CA ARG A 11 1.29 11.32 -2.68
C ARG A 11 2.43 10.49 -3.24
N ALA A 12 2.08 9.47 -4.01
CA ALA A 12 3.06 8.54 -4.51
C ALA A 12 3.66 9.00 -5.83
N ASP A 13 4.97 8.96 -5.90
CA ASP A 13 5.69 9.02 -7.17
C ASP A 13 5.94 7.60 -7.67
N LEU A 14 6.66 7.49 -8.78
CA LEU A 14 6.96 6.21 -9.38
C LEU A 14 7.78 5.30 -8.45
N ASP A 15 8.72 5.89 -7.69
CA ASP A 15 9.53 5.13 -6.73
C ASP A 15 8.69 4.53 -5.62
N ALA A 16 7.70 5.28 -5.11
CA ALA A 16 6.79 4.77 -4.10
C ALA A 16 5.93 3.62 -4.64
N LEU A 17 5.46 3.72 -5.88
CA LEU A 17 4.72 2.63 -6.52
C LEU A 17 5.59 1.40 -6.72
N ALA A 18 6.86 1.58 -7.09
CA ALA A 18 7.80 0.47 -7.24
C ALA A 18 8.05 -0.22 -5.90
N SER A 19 8.18 0.55 -4.81
CA SER A 19 8.32 0.00 -3.46
C SER A 19 7.07 -0.79 -3.05
N LEU A 20 5.89 -0.27 -3.37
CA LEU A 20 4.62 -0.94 -3.10
C LEU A 20 4.54 -2.27 -3.84
N LEU A 21 4.91 -2.29 -5.11
CA LEU A 21 4.94 -3.50 -5.93
C LEU A 21 5.93 -4.52 -5.36
N GLY A 22 7.15 -4.08 -5.04
CA GLY A 22 8.18 -4.96 -4.47
C GLY A 22 7.72 -5.61 -3.18
N ALA A 23 7.09 -4.85 -2.30
CA ALA A 23 6.53 -5.39 -1.06
C ALA A 23 5.40 -6.38 -1.34
N HIS A 24 4.54 -6.10 -2.31
CA HIS A 24 3.45 -7.01 -2.68
C HIS A 24 3.98 -8.35 -3.22
N LEU A 25 5.08 -8.32 -3.95
CA LEU A 25 5.70 -9.55 -4.44
C LEU A 25 6.28 -10.40 -3.30
N LEU A 26 6.76 -9.75 -2.24
CA LEU A 26 7.28 -10.45 -1.05
C LEU A 26 6.16 -10.91 -0.12
N TYR A 27 5.05 -10.19 -0.08
CA TYR A 27 3.90 -10.47 0.78
C TYR A 27 2.63 -10.54 -0.05
N PRO A 28 2.46 -11.58 -0.88
CA PRO A 28 1.35 -11.65 -1.83
C PRO A 28 -0.02 -11.79 -1.18
N ASP A 29 -0.08 -12.20 0.08
CA ASP A 29 -1.32 -12.30 0.85
C ASP A 29 -1.77 -10.95 1.45
N ALA A 30 -0.95 -9.92 1.34
CA ALA A 30 -1.29 -8.58 1.80
C ALA A 30 -1.83 -7.74 0.64
N TYR A 31 -2.82 -6.88 0.94
CA TYR A 31 -3.36 -5.96 -0.05
C TYR A 31 -2.40 -4.80 -0.25
N ALA A 32 -1.91 -4.61 -1.47
CA ALA A 32 -1.11 -3.44 -1.83
C ALA A 32 -2.06 -2.31 -2.20
N VAL A 33 -2.22 -1.34 -1.29
CA VAL A 33 -3.24 -0.31 -1.39
C VAL A 33 -2.68 0.90 -2.14
N LEU A 34 -3.38 1.30 -3.21
CA LEU A 34 -3.00 2.48 -3.97
C LEU A 34 -3.21 3.74 -3.13
N PRO A 35 -2.23 4.67 -3.13
CA PRO A 35 -2.41 5.95 -2.46
C PRO A 35 -3.51 6.79 -3.12
N ARG A 36 -4.05 7.75 -2.37
CA ARG A 36 -5.13 8.60 -2.86
C ARG A 36 -4.69 9.49 -4.01
N GLU A 37 -3.45 9.97 -3.95
CA GLU A 37 -2.89 10.83 -4.98
C GLU A 37 -1.64 10.19 -5.55
N VAL A 38 -1.54 10.22 -6.87
CA VAL A 38 -0.38 9.69 -7.59
C VAL A 38 0.07 10.78 -8.54
N ASN A 39 1.38 11.06 -8.60
CA ASN A 39 1.88 12.05 -9.53
C ASN A 39 1.69 11.61 -10.99
N ARG A 40 1.98 12.53 -11.93
CA ARG A 40 1.73 12.28 -13.36
C ARG A 40 2.44 11.03 -13.86
N ASN A 41 3.70 10.83 -13.50
CA ASN A 41 4.47 9.67 -13.96
C ASN A 41 3.91 8.36 -13.41
N GLY A 42 3.55 8.35 -12.13
CA GLY A 42 2.92 7.20 -11.51
C GLY A 42 1.55 6.90 -12.09
N ALA A 43 0.75 7.96 -12.35
CA ALA A 43 -0.57 7.80 -12.95
C ALA A 43 -0.47 7.20 -14.37
N THR A 44 0.49 7.64 -15.17
CA THR A 44 0.72 7.09 -16.50
C THR A 44 1.12 5.61 -16.42
N TYR A 45 1.99 5.28 -15.49
CA TYR A 45 2.40 3.89 -15.27
C TYR A 45 1.22 3.01 -14.88
N LEU A 46 0.37 3.48 -13.96
CA LEU A 46 -0.82 2.73 -13.54
C LEU A 46 -1.83 2.58 -14.67
N HIS A 47 -1.99 3.60 -15.51
CA HIS A 47 -2.87 3.51 -16.66
C HIS A 47 -2.45 2.39 -17.59
N ASN A 48 -1.14 2.25 -17.84
CA ASN A 48 -0.61 1.27 -18.78
C ASN A 48 -0.51 -0.14 -18.18
N TYR A 49 -0.20 -0.26 -16.89
CA TYR A 49 0.17 -1.55 -16.29
C TYR A 49 -0.60 -1.90 -15.02
N GLY A 50 -1.39 -0.97 -14.47
CA GLY A 50 -1.99 -1.14 -13.15
C GLY A 50 -2.87 -2.37 -13.01
N GLY A 51 -3.57 -2.76 -14.06
CA GLY A 51 -4.44 -3.95 -14.03
C GLY A 51 -3.70 -5.26 -13.85
N GLU A 52 -2.41 -5.30 -14.20
CA GLU A 52 -1.58 -6.50 -14.10
C GLU A 52 -0.82 -6.58 -12.78
N LEU A 53 -0.72 -5.47 -12.03
CA LEU A 53 0.13 -5.37 -10.85
C LEU A 53 -0.54 -5.85 -9.56
N GLY A 54 -1.86 -6.05 -9.58
CA GLY A 54 -2.58 -6.54 -8.42
C GLY A 54 -2.79 -5.51 -7.32
N PHE A 55 -2.68 -4.22 -7.62
CA PHE A 55 -2.96 -3.16 -6.65
C PHE A 55 -4.46 -3.08 -6.34
N THR A 56 -4.77 -2.71 -5.10
CA THR A 56 -6.14 -2.56 -4.62
C THR A 56 -6.40 -1.09 -4.30
N LYS A 57 -7.52 -0.56 -4.81
CA LYS A 57 -7.95 0.79 -4.44
C LYS A 57 -8.50 0.78 -3.01
N LEU A 58 -8.35 1.90 -2.32
CA LEU A 58 -8.84 2.02 -0.95
C LEU A 58 -10.32 1.68 -0.84
N SER A 59 -11.11 2.10 -1.82
CA SER A 59 -12.55 1.82 -1.86
C SER A 59 -12.89 0.35 -2.10
N GLN A 60 -11.93 -0.44 -2.55
CA GLN A 60 -12.12 -1.86 -2.85
C GLN A 60 -11.65 -2.78 -1.72
N LEU A 61 -11.08 -2.23 -0.66
CA LEU A 61 -10.65 -3.03 0.48
C LEU A 61 -11.84 -3.69 1.17
N PRO A 62 -11.72 -4.97 1.57
CA PRO A 62 -12.75 -5.61 2.38
C PRO A 62 -12.97 -4.83 3.69
N GLN A 63 -14.20 -4.88 4.20
CA GLN A 63 -14.53 -4.25 5.49
C GLN A 63 -14.19 -5.21 6.62
N GLU A 64 -12.91 -5.44 6.83
CA GLU A 64 -12.39 -6.33 7.84
C GLU A 64 -11.39 -5.57 8.72
N SER A 65 -11.11 -6.11 9.91
CA SER A 65 -10.06 -5.57 10.75
C SER A 65 -8.70 -5.79 10.11
N ILE A 66 -7.78 -4.88 10.36
CA ILE A 66 -6.41 -4.96 9.83
C ILE A 66 -5.51 -5.55 10.92
N SER A 67 -4.88 -6.69 10.63
CA SER A 67 -3.97 -7.33 11.56
C SER A 67 -2.57 -6.72 11.50
N GLU A 68 -2.13 -6.31 10.32
CA GLU A 68 -0.79 -5.77 10.13
C GLU A 68 -0.78 -4.75 8.99
N ILE A 69 -0.03 -3.67 9.21
CA ILE A 69 0.23 -2.66 8.19
C ILE A 69 1.74 -2.67 7.91
N LEU A 70 2.09 -2.80 6.63
CA LEU A 70 3.45 -2.67 6.15
C LEU A 70 3.58 -1.30 5.49
N LEU A 71 4.37 -0.40 6.08
CA LEU A 71 4.64 0.91 5.51
C LEU A 71 5.91 0.85 4.68
N VAL A 72 5.82 1.18 3.41
CA VAL A 72 6.96 1.19 2.50
C VAL A 72 7.21 2.61 2.00
N ASP A 73 8.48 3.01 1.96
CA ASP A 73 8.91 4.31 1.48
C ASP A 73 8.24 5.48 2.22
N THR A 74 7.84 5.26 3.48
CA THR A 74 7.25 6.31 4.32
C THR A 74 7.31 5.89 5.78
N GLN A 75 7.26 6.87 6.67
CA GLN A 75 7.07 6.66 8.11
C GLN A 75 5.74 7.23 8.59
N SER A 76 5.00 7.86 7.69
CA SER A 76 3.71 8.46 8.00
C SER A 76 2.60 7.48 7.70
N MET A 77 1.76 7.22 8.69
CA MET A 77 0.66 6.28 8.54
C MET A 77 -0.62 7.00 8.14
N VAL A 78 -1.32 6.42 7.17
CA VAL A 78 -2.64 6.87 6.75
C VAL A 78 -3.68 6.18 7.64
N THR A 79 -4.69 6.92 8.08
CA THR A 79 -5.79 6.35 8.88
C THR A 79 -6.72 5.55 7.98
N LEU A 80 -6.95 4.29 8.35
CA LEU A 80 -7.87 3.38 7.66
C LEU A 80 -8.93 2.88 8.62
N LYS A 81 -10.10 2.54 8.08
CA LYS A 81 -11.24 2.09 8.89
C LYS A 81 -11.00 0.78 9.64
N GLY A 82 -10.18 -0.09 9.10
CA GLY A 82 -9.92 -1.40 9.70
C GLY A 82 -8.90 -1.41 10.83
N ILE A 83 -8.29 -0.26 11.17
CA ILE A 83 -7.26 -0.20 12.21
C ILE A 83 -7.89 -0.40 13.58
N THR A 84 -7.30 -1.31 14.37
CA THR A 84 -7.72 -1.61 15.74
C THR A 84 -6.51 -1.46 16.67
N PRO A 85 -6.73 -1.49 18.02
CA PRO A 85 -5.58 -1.48 18.95
C PRO A 85 -4.61 -2.65 18.77
N GLU A 86 -5.05 -3.75 18.17
CA GLU A 86 -4.23 -4.93 17.93
C GLU A 86 -3.49 -4.87 16.60
N THR A 87 -3.74 -3.88 15.75
CA THR A 87 -3.06 -3.76 14.47
C THR A 87 -1.57 -3.51 14.67
N ARG A 88 -0.75 -4.34 14.04
CA ARG A 88 0.71 -4.19 14.07
C ARG A 88 1.15 -3.32 12.91
N VAL A 89 2.13 -2.45 13.16
CA VAL A 89 2.69 -1.59 12.11
C VAL A 89 4.17 -1.90 11.97
N ARG A 90 4.58 -2.25 10.76
CA ARG A 90 5.99 -2.45 10.40
C ARG A 90 6.38 -1.43 9.36
N VAL A 91 7.54 -0.80 9.57
CA VAL A 91 8.09 0.14 8.60
C VAL A 91 9.20 -0.59 7.83
N ILE A 92 9.04 -0.64 6.52
CA ILE A 92 10.05 -1.17 5.62
C ILE A 92 10.67 0.02 4.90
N ASP A 93 11.90 0.35 5.28
CA ASP A 93 12.61 1.49 4.73
C ASP A 93 13.87 0.98 4.05
N HIS A 94 14.02 1.31 2.78
CA HIS A 94 15.15 0.90 1.97
C HIS A 94 16.21 1.98 1.84
N HIS A 95 16.10 3.06 2.59
CA HIS A 95 17.11 4.12 2.54
C HIS A 95 18.39 3.65 3.20
N PRO A 96 19.51 3.80 2.52
CA PRO A 96 20.80 3.44 3.12
C PRO A 96 21.17 4.35 4.29
#